data_1c7f653a41758d6dabf860e9467237b5
#
_entry.id   1c7f653a41758d6dabf860e9467237b5
#
_cell.length_a   1.000
_cell.length_b   1.000
_cell.length_c   1.000
_cell.angle_alpha   90.00
_cell.angle_beta   90.00
_cell.angle_gamma   90.00
#
_symmetry.space_group_name_H-M   'P 1'
#
loop_
_entity.id
_entity.type
_entity.pdbx_description
1 polymer ?
#
loop_
_entity_poly.entity_id
_entity_poly.type
_entity_poly.pdbx_seq_one_letter_code
_entity_poly.pdbx_strand_id
1 'polypeptide(L)'
;MSTDTTPRLIDFHSHWGTERGWRGSPYETAADREALRGYFKWGMSFVSDEEQAEQFRTANARVMLDFAFTYTMEVGAVREQHDYAFDFARRHPDVVLGHWIGIDPTQPAHVKELERCLSDGPGLIGLAVHSFTPAGTPDEPGWEACLNLCREAGRPVLVHVGMSATGAGTRGGMGITLEGSHPRYVDRVAARHPDLNVIAGRVAWPWQSEMIATALHKGNVWMELHGWSPRYFPGELKREIGKRLRKRVFFGADYPMLSHERLVAEWREQGYPADVLDDVFTGNAEAFLAEIGVA
;
A
#
# COMPACT_ATOMS: atom_id res chain seq x y z
N MET A 1 -6.89 35.30 -7.77
CA MET A 1 -7.65 34.11 -8.16
C MET A 1 -6.69 32.94 -8.09
N SER A 2 -6.70 32.16 -7.01
CA SER A 2 -5.90 30.93 -6.92
C SER A 2 -6.52 29.95 -7.91
N THR A 3 -5.79 29.60 -8.96
CA THR A 3 -6.13 28.44 -9.78
C THR A 3 -5.86 27.23 -8.88
N ASP A 4 -6.93 26.76 -8.25
CA ASP A 4 -6.88 25.53 -7.42
C ASP A 4 -6.76 24.34 -8.38
N THR A 5 -5.57 24.18 -8.97
CA THR A 5 -5.28 23.05 -9.83
C THR A 5 -5.10 21.83 -8.93
N THR A 6 -5.77 20.73 -9.27
CA THR A 6 -5.56 19.44 -8.62
C THR A 6 -4.08 19.09 -8.70
N PRO A 7 -3.37 18.88 -7.57
CA PRO A 7 -1.95 18.56 -7.61
C PRO A 7 -1.74 17.22 -8.33
N ARG A 8 -0.59 17.06 -8.96
CA ARG A 8 -0.19 15.74 -9.44
C ARG A 8 0.07 14.84 -8.23
N LEU A 9 -0.41 13.60 -8.29
CA LEU A 9 -0.27 12.63 -7.22
C LEU A 9 0.48 11.39 -7.71
N ILE A 10 1.39 10.89 -6.89
CA ILE A 10 1.88 9.51 -6.99
C ILE A 10 1.38 8.82 -5.73
N ASP A 11 0.38 7.97 -5.94
CA ASP A 11 -0.31 7.24 -4.88
C ASP A 11 0.31 5.84 -4.72
N PHE A 12 1.01 5.64 -3.63
CA PHE A 12 1.73 4.38 -3.38
C PHE A 12 0.84 3.26 -2.84
N HIS A 13 -0.44 3.54 -2.56
CA HIS A 13 -1.36 2.50 -2.12
C HIS A 13 -2.83 2.84 -2.38
N SER A 14 -3.42 2.15 -3.31
CA SER A 14 -4.86 2.12 -3.56
C SER A 14 -5.31 0.70 -3.89
N HIS A 15 -6.59 0.43 -3.71
CA HIS A 15 -7.22 -0.84 -4.08
C HIS A 15 -8.00 -0.70 -5.39
N TRP A 16 -8.70 -1.77 -5.73
CA TRP A 16 -9.55 -1.83 -6.92
C TRP A 16 -10.94 -1.27 -6.64
N GLY A 17 -11.48 -0.50 -7.57
CA GLY A 17 -12.88 -0.11 -7.59
C GLY A 17 -13.77 -1.11 -8.33
N THR A 18 -13.19 -2.15 -8.94
CA THR A 18 -13.90 -3.14 -9.75
C THR A 18 -14.21 -4.39 -8.94
N GLU A 19 -15.32 -5.08 -9.26
CA GLU A 19 -15.69 -6.31 -8.56
C GLU A 19 -14.61 -7.39 -8.70
N ARG A 20 -13.99 -7.49 -9.88
CA ARG A 20 -12.93 -8.46 -10.14
C ARG A 20 -11.69 -8.22 -9.27
N GLY A 21 -11.35 -6.99 -9.00
CA GLY A 21 -10.20 -6.63 -8.17
C GLY A 21 -10.33 -7.02 -6.69
N TRP A 22 -11.53 -7.38 -6.23
CA TRP A 22 -11.80 -7.78 -4.85
C TRP A 22 -11.90 -9.29 -4.63
N ARG A 23 -11.65 -10.10 -5.66
CA ARG A 23 -11.60 -11.55 -5.49
C ARG A 23 -10.53 -11.96 -4.49
N GLY A 24 -10.86 -12.96 -3.64
CA GLY A 24 -10.01 -13.42 -2.55
C GLY A 24 -9.95 -12.51 -1.34
N SER A 25 -10.52 -11.32 -1.43
CA SER A 25 -10.62 -10.37 -0.32
C SER A 25 -11.62 -10.86 0.74
N PRO A 26 -11.41 -10.56 2.04
CA PRO A 26 -12.42 -10.78 3.08
C PRO A 26 -13.70 -9.94 2.88
N TYR A 27 -13.76 -9.12 1.86
CA TYR A 27 -14.91 -8.28 1.49
C TYR A 27 -15.50 -8.64 0.12
N GLU A 28 -15.23 -9.84 -0.36
CA GLU A 28 -15.69 -10.31 -1.68
C GLU A 28 -17.21 -10.39 -1.77
N THR A 29 -17.90 -10.80 -0.68
CA THR A 29 -19.37 -10.91 -0.68
C THR A 29 -20.07 -9.60 -0.38
N ALA A 30 -21.33 -9.46 -0.85
CA ALA A 30 -22.14 -8.29 -0.52
C ALA A 30 -22.40 -8.15 0.99
N ALA A 31 -22.51 -9.27 1.71
CA ALA A 31 -22.73 -9.29 3.15
C ALA A 31 -21.51 -8.75 3.91
N ASP A 32 -20.30 -9.14 3.51
CA ASP A 32 -19.06 -8.64 4.11
C ASP A 32 -18.87 -7.14 3.88
N ARG A 33 -19.20 -6.67 2.67
CA ARG A 33 -19.18 -5.24 2.36
C ARG A 33 -20.21 -4.43 3.15
N GLU A 34 -21.40 -5.00 3.41
CA GLU A 34 -22.42 -4.36 4.24
C GLU A 34 -21.97 -4.24 5.69
N ALA A 35 -21.30 -5.26 6.22
CA ALA A 35 -20.72 -5.23 7.57
C ALA A 35 -19.65 -4.12 7.68
N LEU A 36 -18.78 -3.99 6.67
CA LEU A 36 -17.78 -2.93 6.60
C LEU A 36 -18.42 -1.54 6.51
N ARG A 37 -19.47 -1.40 5.69
CA ARG A 37 -20.27 -0.17 5.57
C ARG A 37 -20.85 0.26 6.91
N GLY A 38 -21.40 -0.69 7.66
CA GLY A 38 -21.97 -0.43 8.99
C GLY A 38 -20.96 0.14 9.97
N TYR A 39 -19.71 -0.34 9.94
CA TYR A 39 -18.65 0.12 10.84
C TYR A 39 -18.03 1.47 10.41
N PHE A 40 -17.60 1.57 9.17
CA PHE A 40 -16.91 2.76 8.67
C PHE A 40 -17.85 3.82 8.08
N LYS A 41 -19.16 3.54 7.98
CA LYS A 41 -20.16 4.38 7.29
C LYS A 41 -19.75 4.71 5.85
N TRP A 42 -19.08 3.77 5.22
CA TRP A 42 -18.56 3.85 3.87
C TRP A 42 -19.32 2.88 2.96
N GLY A 43 -19.65 3.32 1.76
CA GLY A 43 -20.34 2.48 0.78
C GLY A 43 -19.49 2.30 -0.47
N MET A 44 -19.12 1.06 -0.79
CA MET A 44 -18.49 0.73 -2.05
C MET A 44 -19.53 0.34 -3.07
N SER A 45 -19.53 1.02 -4.21
CA SER A 45 -20.16 0.57 -5.45
C SER A 45 -19.04 0.23 -6.42
N PHE A 46 -19.14 -0.94 -7.07
CA PHE A 46 -18.18 -1.29 -8.11
C PHE A 46 -18.38 -0.45 -9.35
N VAL A 47 -17.28 -0.18 -10.02
CA VAL A 47 -17.20 0.54 -11.29
C VAL A 47 -16.57 -0.36 -12.35
N SER A 48 -16.64 0.02 -13.61
CA SER A 48 -15.88 -0.64 -14.68
C SER A 48 -14.38 -0.28 -14.61
N ASP A 49 -13.56 -1.02 -15.33
CA ASP A 49 -12.13 -0.74 -15.48
C ASP A 49 -11.90 0.67 -16.03
N GLU A 50 -12.67 1.05 -17.05
CA GLU A 50 -12.57 2.35 -17.70
C GLU A 50 -12.98 3.49 -16.77
N GLU A 51 -14.05 3.31 -16.00
CA GLU A 51 -14.47 4.29 -14.99
C GLU A 51 -13.43 4.45 -13.89
N GLN A 52 -12.81 3.35 -13.44
CA GLN A 52 -11.72 3.43 -12.46
C GLN A 52 -10.53 4.21 -13.00
N ALA A 53 -10.10 3.92 -14.24
CA ALA A 53 -8.99 4.64 -14.85
C ALA A 53 -9.33 6.14 -15.02
N GLU A 54 -10.58 6.47 -15.38
CA GLU A 54 -11.02 7.87 -15.50
C GLU A 54 -11.07 8.60 -14.16
N GLN A 55 -11.44 7.92 -13.09
CA GLN A 55 -11.38 8.48 -11.74
C GLN A 55 -9.95 8.84 -11.33
N PHE A 56 -8.96 8.00 -11.67
CA PHE A 56 -7.54 8.31 -11.43
C PHE A 56 -7.04 9.48 -12.29
N ARG A 57 -7.48 9.58 -13.57
CA ARG A 57 -7.17 10.74 -14.41
C ARG A 57 -7.75 12.03 -13.84
N THR A 58 -9.01 11.99 -13.43
CA THR A 58 -9.68 13.13 -12.80
C THR A 58 -8.97 13.58 -11.51
N ALA A 59 -8.45 12.61 -10.74
CA ALA A 59 -7.64 12.89 -9.56
C ALA A 59 -6.21 13.34 -9.88
N ASN A 60 -5.78 13.34 -11.14
CA ASN A 60 -4.39 13.58 -11.56
C ASN A 60 -3.39 12.65 -10.85
N ALA A 61 -3.77 11.37 -10.66
CA ALA A 61 -3.04 10.39 -9.88
C ALA A 61 -2.47 9.24 -10.74
N ARG A 62 -1.21 8.86 -10.48
CA ARG A 62 -0.66 7.56 -10.85
C ARG A 62 -0.61 6.68 -9.60
N VAL A 63 -1.14 5.47 -9.69
CA VAL A 63 -1.42 4.64 -8.52
C VAL A 63 -0.69 3.30 -8.52
N MET A 64 -0.25 2.87 -7.33
CA MET A 64 0.09 1.49 -7.03
C MET A 64 -1.17 0.77 -6.57
N LEU A 65 -1.60 -0.26 -7.30
CA LEU A 65 -2.79 -1.03 -6.97
C LEU A 65 -2.44 -2.28 -6.17
N ASP A 66 -3.14 -2.48 -5.04
CA ASP A 66 -2.86 -3.58 -4.12
C ASP A 66 -3.71 -4.82 -4.41
N PHE A 67 -3.04 -5.94 -4.58
CA PHE A 67 -3.59 -7.29 -4.65
C PHE A 67 -3.16 -8.17 -3.45
N ALA A 68 -2.98 -7.56 -2.31
CA ALA A 68 -2.45 -8.27 -1.13
C ALA A 68 -3.29 -9.48 -0.70
N PHE A 69 -4.55 -9.55 -1.06
CA PHE A 69 -5.44 -10.66 -0.65
C PHE A 69 -5.35 -11.91 -1.54
N THR A 70 -4.64 -11.87 -2.65
CA THR A 70 -4.49 -13.04 -3.55
C THR A 70 -3.82 -14.24 -2.88
N TYR A 71 -3.10 -14.06 -1.77
CA TYR A 71 -2.51 -15.15 -0.99
C TYR A 71 -3.53 -16.20 -0.49
N THR A 72 -4.83 -15.87 -0.45
CA THR A 72 -5.88 -16.81 0.00
C THR A 72 -6.35 -17.76 -1.10
N MET A 73 -5.92 -17.54 -2.34
CA MET A 73 -6.44 -18.20 -3.54
C MET A 73 -5.50 -19.34 -3.98
N GLU A 74 -6.05 -20.30 -4.73
CA GLU A 74 -5.23 -21.28 -5.45
C GLU A 74 -4.36 -20.60 -6.52
N VAL A 75 -3.15 -21.10 -6.77
CA VAL A 75 -2.15 -20.45 -7.63
C VAL A 75 -2.64 -20.11 -9.04
N GLY A 76 -3.51 -20.95 -9.64
CA GLY A 76 -4.12 -20.67 -10.94
C GLY A 76 -4.96 -19.41 -10.93
N ALA A 77 -5.80 -19.25 -9.90
CA ALA A 77 -6.63 -18.08 -9.71
C ALA A 77 -5.79 -16.82 -9.33
N VAL A 78 -4.72 -16.99 -8.54
CA VAL A 78 -3.76 -15.92 -8.26
C VAL A 78 -3.18 -15.38 -9.56
N ARG A 79 -2.71 -16.27 -10.44
CA ARG A 79 -2.14 -15.89 -11.73
C ARG A 79 -3.15 -15.15 -12.62
N GLU A 80 -4.41 -15.62 -12.68
CA GLU A 80 -5.46 -14.93 -13.42
C GLU A 80 -5.72 -13.50 -12.90
N GLN A 81 -5.59 -13.28 -11.59
CA GLN A 81 -5.72 -11.94 -10.99
C GLN A 81 -4.53 -11.05 -11.34
N HIS A 82 -3.31 -11.58 -11.28
CA HIS A 82 -2.12 -10.82 -11.69
C HIS A 82 -2.15 -10.50 -13.19
N ASP A 83 -2.56 -11.44 -14.04
CA ASP A 83 -2.70 -11.19 -15.48
C ASP A 83 -3.76 -10.12 -15.79
N TYR A 84 -4.86 -10.10 -15.04
CA TYR A 84 -5.86 -9.03 -15.12
C TYR A 84 -5.26 -7.67 -14.73
N ALA A 85 -4.49 -7.60 -13.65
CA ALA A 85 -3.82 -6.37 -13.24
C ALA A 85 -2.84 -5.88 -14.32
N PHE A 86 -2.05 -6.79 -14.86
CA PHE A 86 -1.08 -6.44 -15.90
C PHE A 86 -1.74 -5.98 -17.20
N ASP A 87 -2.88 -6.58 -17.54
CA ASP A 87 -3.68 -6.11 -18.69
C ASP A 87 -4.23 -4.70 -18.43
N PHE A 88 -4.78 -4.45 -17.25
CA PHE A 88 -5.26 -3.12 -16.85
C PHE A 88 -4.13 -2.08 -16.92
N ALA A 89 -2.95 -2.39 -16.39
CA ALA A 89 -1.80 -1.47 -16.43
C ALA A 89 -1.32 -1.18 -17.86
N ARG A 90 -1.34 -2.20 -18.76
CA ARG A 90 -0.98 -2.00 -20.17
C ARG A 90 -2.00 -1.15 -20.93
N ARG A 91 -3.28 -1.24 -20.55
CA ARG A 91 -4.34 -0.39 -21.15
C ARG A 91 -4.34 1.04 -20.60
N HIS A 92 -3.88 1.24 -19.36
CA HIS A 92 -3.93 2.52 -18.66
C HIS A 92 -2.57 2.92 -18.05
N PRO A 93 -1.47 2.96 -18.86
CA PRO A 93 -0.12 3.24 -18.34
C PRO A 93 0.06 4.67 -17.83
N ASP A 94 -0.86 5.56 -18.18
CA ASP A 94 -0.90 6.95 -17.75
C ASP A 94 -1.31 7.11 -16.28
N VAL A 95 -2.12 6.18 -15.75
CA VAL A 95 -2.65 6.24 -14.37
C VAL A 95 -2.19 5.09 -13.49
N VAL A 96 -1.67 3.99 -14.04
CA VAL A 96 -1.14 2.88 -13.25
C VAL A 96 0.38 3.02 -13.14
N LEU A 97 0.87 3.15 -11.91
CA LEU A 97 2.30 3.12 -11.60
C LEU A 97 2.80 1.67 -11.54
N GLY A 98 1.99 0.79 -10.96
CA GLY A 98 2.33 -0.61 -10.77
C GLY A 98 1.41 -1.32 -9.79
N HIS A 99 1.90 -2.43 -9.24
CA HIS A 99 1.10 -3.31 -8.39
C HIS A 99 1.87 -3.82 -7.16
N TRP A 100 1.17 -3.88 -6.04
CA TRP A 100 1.56 -4.65 -4.87
C TRP A 100 1.02 -6.06 -5.01
N ILE A 101 1.90 -7.05 -5.02
CA ILE A 101 1.56 -8.46 -5.23
C ILE A 101 1.44 -9.16 -3.88
N GLY A 102 0.31 -9.82 -3.62
CA GLY A 102 0.09 -10.68 -2.46
C GLY A 102 0.24 -12.15 -2.81
N ILE A 103 1.05 -12.87 -2.06
CA ILE A 103 1.25 -14.32 -2.23
C ILE A 103 1.32 -15.03 -0.87
N ASP A 104 1.07 -16.34 -0.87
CA ASP A 104 1.36 -17.20 0.27
C ASP A 104 2.77 -17.78 0.13
N PRO A 105 3.76 -17.31 0.89
CA PRO A 105 5.14 -17.75 0.76
C PRO A 105 5.36 -19.20 1.25
N THR A 106 4.38 -19.80 1.92
CA THR A 106 4.45 -21.23 2.32
C THR A 106 4.20 -22.17 1.15
N GLN A 107 3.71 -21.65 0.02
CA GLN A 107 3.43 -22.40 -1.18
C GLN A 107 4.48 -22.12 -2.27
N PRO A 108 5.31 -23.10 -2.66
CA PRO A 108 6.35 -22.91 -3.70
C PRO A 108 5.81 -22.41 -5.04
N ALA A 109 4.57 -22.73 -5.37
CA ALA A 109 3.92 -22.28 -6.59
C ALA A 109 3.62 -20.75 -6.56
N HIS A 110 3.25 -20.22 -5.39
CA HIS A 110 3.06 -18.77 -5.19
C HIS A 110 4.39 -18.01 -5.23
N VAL A 111 5.46 -18.59 -4.69
CA VAL A 111 6.82 -17.98 -4.78
C VAL A 111 7.27 -17.88 -6.25
N LYS A 112 7.03 -18.91 -7.06
CA LYS A 112 7.29 -18.85 -8.51
C LYS A 112 6.43 -17.83 -9.23
N GLU A 113 5.20 -17.64 -8.79
CA GLU A 113 4.32 -16.61 -9.35
C GLU A 113 4.81 -15.20 -9.00
N LEU A 114 5.33 -14.96 -7.80
CA LEU A 114 6.00 -13.71 -7.46
C LEU A 114 7.21 -13.46 -8.37
N GLU A 115 8.07 -14.47 -8.58
CA GLU A 115 9.21 -14.38 -9.49
C GLU A 115 8.77 -13.97 -10.91
N ARG A 116 7.71 -14.60 -11.44
CA ARG A 116 7.12 -14.21 -12.73
C ARG A 116 6.63 -12.77 -12.72
N CYS A 117 5.93 -12.34 -11.67
CA CYS A 117 5.42 -10.98 -11.59
C CYS A 117 6.55 -9.94 -11.56
N LEU A 118 7.63 -10.22 -10.83
CA LEU A 118 8.80 -9.35 -10.77
C LEU A 118 9.52 -9.24 -12.13
N SER A 119 9.50 -10.32 -12.94
CA SER A 119 10.11 -10.36 -14.27
C SER A 119 9.24 -9.73 -15.36
N ASP A 120 7.95 -10.06 -15.40
CA ASP A 120 7.06 -9.80 -16.55
C ASP A 120 6.07 -8.67 -16.30
N GLY A 121 5.93 -8.20 -15.07
CA GLY A 121 4.94 -7.21 -14.69
C GLY A 121 5.24 -5.81 -15.24
N PRO A 122 4.22 -5.11 -15.75
CA PRO A 122 4.37 -3.74 -16.22
C PRO A 122 4.49 -2.75 -15.05
N GLY A 123 5.37 -1.77 -15.20
CA GLY A 123 5.57 -0.73 -14.18
C GLY A 123 6.30 -1.23 -12.93
N LEU A 124 6.00 -0.64 -11.79
CA LEU A 124 6.58 -1.05 -10.51
C LEU A 124 5.84 -2.27 -9.96
N ILE A 125 6.54 -3.37 -9.79
CA ILE A 125 6.05 -4.53 -9.06
C ILE A 125 6.73 -4.59 -7.70
N GLY A 126 5.93 -4.67 -6.63
CA GLY A 126 6.41 -4.87 -5.27
C GLY A 126 5.63 -5.98 -4.56
N LEU A 127 6.18 -6.51 -3.49
CA LEU A 127 5.50 -7.49 -2.64
C LEU A 127 4.75 -6.78 -1.52
N ALA A 128 3.47 -7.10 -1.31
CA ALA A 128 2.72 -6.67 -0.13
C ALA A 128 2.65 -7.79 0.91
N VAL A 129 2.99 -7.47 2.15
CA VAL A 129 2.98 -8.40 3.27
C VAL A 129 1.97 -7.93 4.32
N HIS A 130 0.96 -8.76 4.54
CA HIS A 130 0.05 -8.63 5.67
C HIS A 130 0.41 -9.65 6.76
N SER A 131 0.43 -9.21 8.00
CA SER A 131 0.79 -10.03 9.16
C SER A 131 -0.21 -11.13 9.52
N PHE A 132 -1.37 -11.14 8.88
CA PHE A 132 -2.39 -12.17 9.06
C PHE A 132 -2.37 -13.24 7.94
N THR A 133 -1.29 -13.29 7.17
CA THR A 133 -1.06 -14.38 6.21
C THR A 133 -0.66 -15.68 6.92
N PRO A 134 -0.81 -16.85 6.29
CA PRO A 134 -0.41 -18.13 6.88
C PRO A 134 1.07 -18.21 7.30
N ALA A 135 1.93 -17.42 6.65
CA ALA A 135 3.36 -17.35 6.95
C ALA A 135 3.70 -16.53 8.19
N GLY A 136 2.72 -15.92 8.85
CA GLY A 136 2.94 -15.10 10.04
C GLY A 136 3.58 -13.75 9.76
N THR A 137 4.43 -13.28 10.69
CA THR A 137 5.04 -11.96 10.63
C THR A 137 6.11 -11.86 9.53
N PRO A 138 6.37 -10.66 8.97
CA PRO A 138 7.29 -10.51 7.83
C PRO A 138 8.74 -10.91 8.12
N ASP A 139 9.13 -11.05 9.38
CA ASP A 139 10.46 -11.49 9.80
C ASP A 139 10.58 -13.03 10.01
N GLU A 140 9.49 -13.77 9.81
CA GLU A 140 9.50 -15.23 9.86
C GLU A 140 10.29 -15.83 8.68
N PRO A 141 10.94 -16.99 8.89
CA PRO A 141 11.75 -17.65 7.85
C PRO A 141 10.98 -17.97 6.56
N GLY A 142 9.68 -18.15 6.64
CA GLY A 142 8.82 -18.41 5.48
C GLY A 142 8.85 -17.31 4.42
N TRP A 143 9.13 -16.06 4.80
CA TRP A 143 9.23 -14.92 3.89
C TRP A 143 10.58 -14.77 3.20
N GLU A 144 11.63 -15.45 3.68
CA GLU A 144 13.00 -15.21 3.26
C GLU A 144 13.21 -15.34 1.74
N ALA A 145 12.59 -16.35 1.11
CA ALA A 145 12.68 -16.55 -0.34
C ALA A 145 12.08 -15.37 -1.11
N CYS A 146 10.92 -14.85 -0.67
CA CYS A 146 10.24 -13.73 -1.32
C CYS A 146 10.98 -12.41 -1.12
N LEU A 147 11.51 -12.16 0.10
CA LEU A 147 12.32 -10.99 0.38
C LEU A 147 13.59 -10.97 -0.48
N ASN A 148 14.25 -12.13 -0.65
CA ASN A 148 15.42 -12.26 -1.51
C ASN A 148 15.07 -12.00 -2.99
N LEU A 149 13.97 -12.54 -3.51
CA LEU A 149 13.51 -12.25 -4.88
C LEU A 149 13.28 -10.75 -5.09
N CYS A 150 12.63 -10.07 -4.17
CA CYS A 150 12.42 -8.63 -4.25
C CYS A 150 13.75 -7.86 -4.22
N ARG A 151 14.66 -8.22 -3.32
CA ARG A 151 15.99 -7.61 -3.21
C ARG A 151 16.80 -7.78 -4.50
N GLU A 152 16.83 -9.00 -5.06
CA GLU A 152 17.56 -9.31 -6.30
C GLU A 152 16.98 -8.60 -7.52
N ALA A 153 15.67 -8.42 -7.56
CA ALA A 153 14.98 -7.65 -8.59
C ALA A 153 15.08 -6.11 -8.38
N GLY A 154 15.65 -5.64 -7.26
CA GLY A 154 15.65 -4.22 -6.90
C GLY A 154 14.24 -3.65 -6.67
N ARG A 155 13.31 -4.46 -6.14
CA ARG A 155 11.90 -4.07 -5.94
C ARG A 155 11.55 -3.98 -4.46
N PRO A 156 10.68 -3.01 -4.08
CA PRO A 156 10.34 -2.80 -2.68
C PRO A 156 9.38 -3.85 -2.14
N VAL A 157 9.38 -3.96 -0.80
CA VAL A 157 8.37 -4.72 -0.05
C VAL A 157 7.55 -3.75 0.78
N LEU A 158 6.23 -3.81 0.65
CA LEU A 158 5.27 -3.09 1.49
C LEU A 158 4.87 -3.99 2.66
N VAL A 159 5.09 -3.53 3.88
CA VAL A 159 4.66 -4.22 5.11
C VAL A 159 3.58 -3.39 5.79
N HIS A 160 2.39 -3.97 5.96
CA HIS A 160 1.32 -3.31 6.67
C HIS A 160 1.59 -3.28 8.17
N VAL A 161 1.57 -2.09 8.77
CA VAL A 161 1.86 -1.85 10.18
C VAL A 161 0.71 -1.19 10.91
N GLY A 162 0.54 -1.54 12.18
CA GLY A 162 -0.54 -1.02 13.03
C GLY A 162 -1.91 -1.57 12.70
N MET A 163 -2.95 -0.92 13.19
CA MET A 163 -4.34 -1.34 13.04
C MET A 163 -4.79 -1.27 11.57
N SER A 164 -5.35 -2.38 11.10
CA SER A 164 -5.99 -2.52 9.79
C SER A 164 -7.51 -2.36 9.90
N ALA A 165 -8.16 -2.01 8.79
CA ALA A 165 -9.62 -2.07 8.67
C ALA A 165 -10.15 -3.51 8.68
N THR A 166 -9.33 -4.48 8.24
CA THR A 166 -9.71 -5.90 8.22
C THR A 166 -9.98 -6.38 9.63
N GLY A 167 -11.16 -6.92 9.85
CA GLY A 167 -11.64 -7.39 11.16
C GLY A 167 -12.12 -6.28 12.11
N ALA A 168 -11.91 -5.01 11.80
CA ALA A 168 -12.32 -3.91 12.68
C ALA A 168 -13.83 -3.91 12.92
N GLY A 169 -14.23 -3.76 14.21
CA GLY A 169 -15.64 -3.77 14.63
C GLY A 169 -16.30 -5.15 14.67
N THR A 170 -15.68 -6.21 14.19
CA THR A 170 -16.20 -7.58 14.30
C THR A 170 -15.80 -8.23 15.63
N ARG A 171 -16.63 -9.16 16.13
CA ARG A 171 -16.30 -9.90 17.36
C ARG A 171 -15.02 -10.72 17.13
N GLY A 172 -14.02 -10.52 17.98
CA GLY A 172 -12.72 -11.19 17.86
C GLY A 172 -11.86 -10.72 16.69
N GLY A 173 -12.24 -9.62 15.99
CA GLY A 173 -11.42 -9.06 14.92
C GLY A 173 -11.12 -10.01 13.77
N MET A 174 -12.03 -10.94 13.44
CA MET A 174 -11.81 -12.04 12.47
C MET A 174 -10.61 -12.94 12.83
N GLY A 175 -10.25 -13.02 14.12
CA GLY A 175 -9.08 -13.79 14.58
C GLY A 175 -7.73 -13.11 14.38
N ILE A 176 -7.72 -11.89 13.87
CA ILE A 176 -6.48 -11.13 13.63
C ILE A 176 -5.97 -10.54 14.95
N THR A 177 -4.71 -10.80 15.28
CA THR A 177 -4.01 -10.16 16.40
C THR A 177 -3.25 -8.93 15.92
N LEU A 178 -3.42 -7.79 16.60
CA LEU A 178 -2.75 -6.55 16.21
C LEU A 178 -1.23 -6.65 16.36
N GLU A 179 -0.75 -7.48 17.29
CA GLU A 179 0.69 -7.68 17.55
C GLU A 179 1.44 -8.06 16.27
N GLY A 180 0.85 -8.88 15.39
CA GLY A 180 1.43 -9.26 14.11
C GLY A 180 1.79 -8.08 13.20
N SER A 181 1.15 -6.91 13.39
CA SER A 181 1.41 -5.69 12.60
C SER A 181 2.33 -4.70 13.33
N HIS A 182 3.12 -5.17 14.30
CA HIS A 182 4.02 -4.31 15.07
C HIS A 182 5.23 -3.85 14.23
N PRO A 183 5.64 -2.57 14.29
CA PRO A 183 6.79 -2.02 13.53
C PRO A 183 8.12 -2.73 13.76
N ARG A 184 8.29 -3.46 14.88
CA ARG A 184 9.50 -4.26 15.16
C ARG A 184 9.85 -5.24 14.03
N TYR A 185 8.85 -5.72 13.30
CA TYR A 185 9.07 -6.65 12.20
C TYR A 185 9.66 -5.94 10.98
N VAL A 186 9.24 -4.69 10.71
CA VAL A 186 9.89 -3.83 9.71
C VAL A 186 11.35 -3.57 10.09
N ASP A 187 11.62 -3.23 11.35
CA ASP A 187 12.99 -3.01 11.86
C ASP A 187 13.89 -4.22 11.64
N ARG A 188 13.40 -5.43 11.97
CA ARG A 188 14.14 -6.68 11.81
C ARG A 188 14.41 -7.05 10.35
N VAL A 189 13.39 -6.93 9.48
CA VAL A 189 13.53 -7.17 8.04
C VAL A 189 14.54 -6.20 7.43
N ALA A 190 14.39 -4.91 7.69
CA ALA A 190 15.28 -3.89 7.16
C ALA A 190 16.74 -4.04 7.65
N ALA A 191 16.93 -4.51 8.87
CA ALA A 191 18.27 -4.78 9.43
C ALA A 191 18.95 -6.00 8.79
N ARG A 192 18.19 -7.06 8.49
CA ARG A 192 18.72 -8.27 7.83
C ARG A 192 18.97 -8.09 6.34
N HIS A 193 18.20 -7.22 5.69
CA HIS A 193 18.24 -6.96 4.25
C HIS A 193 18.55 -5.48 3.98
N PRO A 194 19.79 -5.01 4.20
CA PRO A 194 20.13 -3.58 4.06
C PRO A 194 19.96 -3.04 2.62
N ASP A 195 20.01 -3.92 1.61
CA ASP A 195 19.83 -3.60 0.20
C ASP A 195 18.37 -3.73 -0.28
N LEU A 196 17.43 -4.07 0.61
CA LEU A 196 16.01 -4.16 0.32
C LEU A 196 15.30 -2.90 0.83
N ASN A 197 14.58 -2.22 -0.05
CA ASN A 197 13.70 -1.12 0.35
C ASN A 197 12.42 -1.66 0.99
N VAL A 198 12.16 -1.28 2.23
CA VAL A 198 10.98 -1.69 3.00
C VAL A 198 10.09 -0.47 3.21
N ILE A 199 8.85 -0.55 2.76
CA ILE A 199 7.85 0.49 2.91
C ILE A 199 6.87 0.05 3.99
N ALA A 200 6.77 0.82 5.08
CA ALA A 200 5.79 0.59 6.12
C ALA A 200 4.47 1.26 5.72
N GLY A 201 3.45 0.46 5.46
CA GLY A 201 2.12 0.93 5.09
C GLY A 201 1.30 1.31 6.31
N ARG A 202 0.59 2.44 6.25
CA ARG A 202 -0.24 3.06 7.28
C ARG A 202 0.54 3.90 8.30
N VAL A 203 -0.20 4.55 9.21
CA VAL A 203 0.36 5.43 10.27
C VAL A 203 0.93 4.66 11.46
N ALA A 204 0.89 3.33 11.43
CA ALA A 204 1.35 2.42 12.49
C ALA A 204 0.66 2.59 13.85
N TRP A 205 -0.55 3.15 13.91
CA TRP A 205 -1.27 3.27 15.18
C TRP A 205 -1.56 1.89 15.79
N PRO A 206 -1.32 1.64 17.11
CA PRO A 206 -0.90 2.59 18.15
C PRO A 206 0.64 2.72 18.35
N TRP A 207 1.48 2.14 17.50
CA TRP A 207 2.95 2.08 17.64
C TRP A 207 3.69 3.09 16.73
N GLN A 208 3.06 4.23 16.42
CA GLN A 208 3.62 5.23 15.52
C GLN A 208 4.98 5.77 15.94
N SER A 209 5.23 5.91 17.26
CA SER A 209 6.53 6.37 17.77
C SER A 209 7.66 5.40 17.43
N GLU A 210 7.41 4.10 17.52
CA GLU A 210 8.37 3.06 17.16
C GLU A 210 8.60 3.02 15.65
N MET A 211 7.53 3.20 14.85
CA MET A 211 7.68 3.27 13.39
C MET A 211 8.47 4.50 12.95
N ILE A 212 8.20 5.67 13.55
CA ILE A 212 8.97 6.89 13.32
C ILE A 212 10.46 6.65 13.64
N ALA A 213 10.76 6.04 14.79
CA ALA A 213 12.13 5.72 15.17
C ALA A 213 12.80 4.77 14.17
N THR A 214 12.09 3.74 13.72
CA THR A 214 12.58 2.78 12.71
C THR A 214 12.89 3.48 11.39
N ALA A 215 11.98 4.30 10.87
CA ALA A 215 12.15 5.02 9.61
C ALA A 215 13.29 6.07 9.66
N LEU A 216 13.53 6.66 10.83
CA LEU A 216 14.66 7.57 11.05
C LEU A 216 15.99 6.84 11.20
N HIS A 217 15.98 5.63 11.75
CA HIS A 217 17.19 4.86 12.02
C HIS A 217 17.67 4.06 10.79
N LYS A 218 16.77 3.59 9.95
CA LYS A 218 17.06 2.71 8.79
C LYS A 218 17.00 3.51 7.48
N GLY A 219 18.11 3.58 6.74
CA GLY A 219 18.19 4.27 5.45
C GLY A 219 17.30 3.65 4.35
N ASN A 220 16.98 2.36 4.48
CA ASN A 220 16.16 1.58 3.56
C ASN A 220 14.70 1.43 4.01
N VAL A 221 14.21 2.25 4.95
CA VAL A 221 12.82 2.24 5.42
C VAL A 221 12.10 3.53 5.06
N TRP A 222 10.92 3.38 4.49
CA TRP A 222 10.00 4.44 4.09
C TRP A 222 8.66 4.25 4.78
N MET A 223 7.83 5.29 4.84
CA MET A 223 6.45 5.19 5.32
C MET A 223 5.50 5.59 4.20
N GLU A 224 4.42 4.87 4.07
CA GLU A 224 3.31 5.19 3.18
C GLU A 224 2.02 5.27 4.03
N LEU A 225 1.26 6.36 3.92
CA LEU A 225 0.27 6.73 4.94
C LEU A 225 -1.20 6.49 4.52
N HIS A 226 -1.46 5.42 3.77
CA HIS A 226 -2.82 5.05 3.36
C HIS A 226 -3.75 4.69 4.53
N GLY A 227 -5.04 4.67 4.26
CA GLY A 227 -6.10 4.17 5.13
C GLY A 227 -6.45 5.08 6.32
N TRP A 228 -5.81 6.23 6.41
CA TRP A 228 -6.05 7.20 7.48
C TRP A 228 -6.20 8.61 6.92
N SER A 229 -7.25 9.30 7.37
CA SER A 229 -7.35 10.73 7.11
C SER A 229 -6.25 11.49 7.87
N PRO A 230 -5.54 12.45 7.22
CA PRO A 230 -4.51 13.27 7.88
C PRO A 230 -4.99 14.01 9.12
N ARG A 231 -6.29 14.26 9.25
CA ARG A 231 -6.88 14.86 10.46
C ARG A 231 -6.61 14.03 11.72
N TYR A 232 -6.56 12.70 11.58
CA TYR A 232 -6.39 11.76 12.68
C TYR A 232 -4.95 11.28 12.87
N PHE A 233 -4.00 11.80 12.11
CA PHE A 233 -2.60 11.45 12.33
C PHE A 233 -2.16 11.87 13.73
N PRO A 234 -1.42 11.00 14.45
CA PRO A 234 -0.84 11.37 15.74
C PRO A 234 0.02 12.63 15.65
N GLY A 235 -0.03 13.48 16.67
CA GLY A 235 0.65 14.78 16.63
C GLY A 235 2.16 14.69 16.45
N GLU A 236 2.80 13.63 16.97
CA GLU A 236 4.20 13.36 16.73
C GLU A 236 4.51 13.04 15.27
N LEU A 237 3.66 12.21 14.61
CA LEU A 237 3.81 11.89 13.19
C LEU A 237 3.65 13.16 12.34
N LYS A 238 2.61 13.98 12.60
CA LYS A 238 2.42 15.27 11.91
C LYS A 238 3.66 16.15 12.01
N ARG A 239 4.25 16.25 13.19
CA ARG A 239 5.48 17.03 13.41
C ARG A 239 6.66 16.47 12.62
N GLU A 240 6.85 15.16 12.61
CA GLU A 240 8.00 14.54 11.95
C GLU A 240 7.89 14.54 10.43
N ILE A 241 6.69 14.45 9.85
CA ILE A 241 6.45 14.65 8.41
C ILE A 241 6.96 16.03 7.96
N GLY A 242 6.70 17.07 8.73
CA GLY A 242 7.20 18.43 8.42
C GLY A 242 8.70 18.63 8.71
N LYS A 243 9.41 17.63 9.25
CA LYS A 243 10.82 17.76 9.70
C LYS A 243 11.68 16.59 9.21
N ARG A 244 11.95 15.62 10.11
CA ARG A 244 12.94 14.56 9.87
C ARG A 244 12.46 13.47 8.92
N LEU A 245 11.16 13.20 8.86
CA LEU A 245 10.56 12.25 7.93
C LEU A 245 10.15 12.89 6.59
N ARG A 246 10.37 14.19 6.39
CA ARG A 246 9.93 14.93 5.22
C ARG A 246 10.23 14.20 3.89
N LYS A 247 11.41 13.58 3.79
CA LYS A 247 11.86 12.87 2.58
C LYS A 247 11.68 11.36 2.65
N ARG A 248 10.86 10.87 3.58
CA ARG A 248 10.66 9.45 3.87
C ARG A 248 9.19 9.02 3.86
N VAL A 249 8.29 9.90 3.44
CA VAL A 249 6.84 9.66 3.48
C VAL A 249 6.26 9.75 2.07
N PHE A 250 5.47 8.74 1.71
CA PHE A 250 4.69 8.70 0.48
C PHE A 250 3.21 8.96 0.76
N PHE A 251 2.54 9.56 -0.21
CA PHE A 251 1.09 9.64 -0.25
C PHE A 251 0.50 8.27 -0.58
N GLY A 252 -0.59 7.91 0.09
CA GLY A 252 -1.43 6.76 -0.20
C GLY A 252 -2.89 7.09 0.08
N ALA A 253 -3.77 6.80 -0.86
CA ALA A 253 -5.18 7.13 -0.72
C ALA A 253 -5.99 6.02 -0.05
N ASP A 254 -5.64 4.76 -0.27
CA ASP A 254 -6.51 3.62 0.08
C ASP A 254 -7.85 3.67 -0.68
N TYR A 255 -7.82 4.19 -1.96
CA TYR A 255 -9.00 4.16 -2.83
C TYR A 255 -9.51 2.71 -2.96
N PRO A 256 -10.81 2.44 -2.98
CA PRO A 256 -11.92 3.39 -3.00
C PRO A 256 -12.42 3.78 -1.60
N MET A 257 -11.72 3.42 -0.52
CA MET A 257 -12.11 3.73 0.86
C MET A 257 -12.13 5.25 1.12
N LEU A 258 -11.10 5.93 0.61
CA LEU A 258 -10.95 7.38 0.68
C LEU A 258 -10.70 7.93 -0.72
N SER A 259 -11.34 9.05 -1.07
CA SER A 259 -11.09 9.69 -2.36
C SER A 259 -9.84 10.55 -2.32
N HIS A 260 -9.11 10.61 -3.44
CA HIS A 260 -7.93 11.47 -3.60
C HIS A 260 -8.26 12.94 -3.32
N GLU A 261 -9.37 13.44 -3.87
CA GLU A 261 -9.81 14.83 -3.67
C GLU A 261 -9.97 15.17 -2.19
N ARG A 262 -10.68 14.31 -1.44
CA ARG A 262 -10.86 14.46 0.00
C ARG A 262 -9.53 14.50 0.73
N LEU A 263 -8.63 13.55 0.44
CA LEU A 263 -7.34 13.46 1.14
C LEU A 263 -6.45 14.66 0.82
N VAL A 264 -6.40 15.13 -0.43
CA VAL A 264 -5.66 16.34 -0.80
C VAL A 264 -6.15 17.55 -0.01
N ALA A 265 -7.47 17.72 0.11
CA ALA A 265 -8.04 18.79 0.91
C ALA A 265 -7.66 18.67 2.39
N GLU A 266 -7.77 17.46 2.96
CA GLU A 266 -7.43 17.20 4.36
C GLU A 266 -5.92 17.36 4.64
N TRP A 267 -5.02 17.00 3.71
CA TRP A 267 -3.59 17.26 3.82
C TRP A 267 -3.28 18.77 3.85
N ARG A 268 -3.92 19.56 2.97
CA ARG A 268 -3.78 21.02 2.95
C ARG A 268 -4.22 21.68 4.25
N GLU A 269 -5.29 21.15 4.87
CA GLU A 269 -5.80 21.62 6.17
C GLU A 269 -4.84 21.39 7.35
N GLN A 270 -3.81 20.51 7.21
CA GLN A 270 -2.86 20.28 8.29
C GLN A 270 -1.85 21.42 8.48
N GLY A 271 -1.82 22.39 7.57
CA GLY A 271 -0.95 23.57 7.69
C GLY A 271 0.52 23.33 7.35
N TYR A 272 0.84 22.27 6.61
CA TYR A 272 2.18 22.06 6.08
C TYR A 272 2.54 23.13 5.04
N PRO A 273 3.81 23.56 4.97
CA PRO A 273 4.32 24.35 3.84
C PRO A 273 4.08 23.65 2.51
N ALA A 274 3.90 24.44 1.43
CA ALA A 274 3.61 23.90 0.10
C ALA A 274 4.69 22.91 -0.37
N ASP A 275 5.95 23.21 -0.13
CA ASP A 275 7.08 22.36 -0.50
C ASP A 275 7.12 21.02 0.26
N VAL A 276 6.55 20.94 1.47
CA VAL A 276 6.35 19.67 2.21
C VAL A 276 5.22 18.86 1.58
N LEU A 277 4.13 19.52 1.18
CA LEU A 277 3.02 18.85 0.48
C LEU A 277 3.46 18.32 -0.89
N ASP A 278 4.25 19.09 -1.64
CA ASP A 278 4.80 18.67 -2.93
C ASP A 278 5.72 17.44 -2.76
N ASP A 279 6.54 17.42 -1.71
CA ASP A 279 7.36 16.25 -1.37
C ASP A 279 6.50 15.01 -1.10
N VAL A 280 5.45 15.13 -0.29
CA VAL A 280 4.57 14.00 0.07
C VAL A 280 3.74 13.53 -1.12
N PHE A 281 3.18 14.45 -1.90
CA PHE A 281 2.27 14.11 -3.00
C PHE A 281 3.00 13.51 -4.20
N THR A 282 4.25 13.92 -4.46
CA THR A 282 4.96 13.53 -5.68
C THR A 282 6.47 13.37 -5.49
N GLY A 283 7.14 14.36 -4.93
CA GLY A 283 8.60 14.48 -4.98
C GLY A 283 9.34 13.32 -4.32
N ASN A 284 8.87 12.82 -3.17
CA ASN A 284 9.49 11.67 -2.50
C ASN A 284 9.34 10.38 -3.32
N ALA A 285 8.17 10.19 -3.92
CA ALA A 285 7.89 9.05 -4.78
C ALA A 285 8.75 9.08 -6.04
N GLU A 286 8.89 10.24 -6.71
CA GLU A 286 9.75 10.40 -7.88
C GLU A 286 11.23 10.12 -7.55
N ALA A 287 11.71 10.65 -6.43
CA ALA A 287 13.08 10.41 -5.98
C ALA A 287 13.33 8.91 -5.70
N PHE A 288 12.39 8.26 -5.03
CA PHE A 288 12.46 6.82 -4.75
C PHE A 288 12.43 5.98 -6.04
N LEU A 289 11.53 6.28 -6.97
CA LEU A 289 11.43 5.58 -8.25
C LEU A 289 12.70 5.71 -9.08
N ALA A 290 13.30 6.91 -9.10
CA ALA A 290 14.59 7.13 -9.75
C ALA A 290 15.74 6.33 -9.09
N GLU A 291 15.75 6.24 -7.74
CA GLU A 291 16.74 5.46 -6.98
C GLU A 291 16.68 3.96 -7.34
N ILE A 292 15.47 3.40 -7.50
CA ILE A 292 15.29 1.97 -7.84
C ILE A 292 15.23 1.70 -9.35
N GLY A 293 15.50 2.70 -10.19
CA GLY A 293 15.56 2.54 -11.65
C GLY A 293 14.19 2.30 -12.31
N VAL A 294 13.12 2.84 -11.74
CA VAL A 294 11.77 2.83 -12.33
C VAL A 294 11.44 4.24 -12.80
N ALA A 295 11.23 4.42 -14.11
CA ALA A 295 10.93 5.71 -14.72
C ALA A 295 9.41 5.94 -14.87
#